data_1e5f06f82d21a788a9cf8552aefde501
#
_entry.id   1e5f06f82d21a788a9cf8552aefde501
#
_cell.length_a   1.000
_cell.length_b   1.000
_cell.length_c   1.000
_cell.angle_alpha   90.00
_cell.angle_beta   90.00
_cell.angle_gamma   90.00
#
_symmetry.space_group_name_H-M   'P 1'
#
loop_
_entity.id
_entity.type
_entity.pdbx_description
1 polymer ?
#
loop_
_entity_poly.entity_id
_entity_poly.type
_entity_poly.pdbx_seq_one_letter_code
_entity_poly.pdbx_strand_id
1 'polypeptide(L)'
;MTIKLNSVELSIAKAYTSPNYKSKRVLTKVPFSYVELWLISQPKEKTQYARFFWKQAMNFYNAAKELPIESKPLIAYYCCMNAAKSLISLKNNNDPLINISHGVSSDRNSNQSILNKEIILEGGGVLAKLANCIKDSTNKERIKVLDLLRNLPAIHRTFSITCSKKTELFIPIENIVFKLNKPHKKAYIQFTIDDAYSNGNALRNIPKTFEKTNDTEAVIFRVKKRFYWDIHIKESERIQKLVEYHNKIRHNFFYIRGFQTSWYIKKNVKGVVNRSPLVITYALMHWLSELVRYNPQEFSQLLSGHYNWLINEFMDICFQQFIDEICCEITGENIGYGKSI
;
A
#
# COMPACT_ATOMS: atom_id res chain seq x y z
N MET A 1 -11.06 20.59 17.91
CA MET A 1 -11.61 19.43 18.64
C MET A 1 -11.35 18.16 17.86
N THR A 2 -10.92 17.07 18.48
CA THR A 2 -10.76 15.76 17.80
C THR A 2 -12.13 15.12 17.56
N ILE A 3 -12.33 14.54 16.39
CA ILE A 3 -13.58 13.84 16.06
C ILE A 3 -13.52 12.43 16.65
N LYS A 4 -14.61 12.02 17.30
CA LYS A 4 -14.78 10.68 17.87
C LYS A 4 -16.01 10.01 17.26
N LEU A 5 -15.92 8.69 17.05
CA LEU A 5 -17.03 7.81 16.73
C LEU A 5 -17.06 6.70 17.78
N ASN A 6 -18.19 6.49 18.44
CA ASN A 6 -18.32 5.53 19.55
C ASN A 6 -17.20 5.69 20.61
N SER A 7 -16.93 6.93 21.03
CA SER A 7 -15.87 7.32 21.99
C SER A 7 -14.42 7.08 21.52
N VAL A 8 -14.19 6.51 20.35
CA VAL A 8 -12.86 6.27 19.77
C VAL A 8 -12.47 7.43 18.85
N GLU A 9 -11.25 7.94 19.01
CA GLU A 9 -10.72 8.97 18.12
C GLU A 9 -10.55 8.45 16.70
N LEU A 10 -11.07 9.20 15.74
CA LEU A 10 -10.95 8.84 14.33
C LEU A 10 -9.54 9.15 13.81
N SER A 11 -8.96 8.17 13.15
CA SER A 11 -7.70 8.26 12.45
C SER A 11 -7.84 7.74 11.02
N ILE A 12 -6.77 7.86 10.22
CA ILE A 12 -6.77 7.35 8.85
C ILE A 12 -6.84 5.82 8.85
N ALA A 13 -7.61 5.26 7.93
CA ALA A 13 -7.71 3.82 7.75
C ALA A 13 -6.65 3.30 6.75
N LYS A 14 -6.30 2.00 6.87
CA LYS A 14 -5.34 1.33 5.97
C LYS A 14 -5.91 1.14 4.55
N ALA A 15 -7.19 0.78 4.42
CA ALA A 15 -7.84 0.61 3.12
C ALA A 15 -7.78 1.89 2.28
N TYR A 16 -7.60 1.77 0.97
CA TYR A 16 -7.62 2.92 0.04
C TYR A 16 -9.03 3.39 -0.23
N THR A 17 -9.96 2.44 -0.38
CA THR A 17 -11.35 2.72 -0.70
C THR A 17 -12.27 2.02 0.29
N SER A 18 -13.42 2.61 0.56
CA SER A 18 -14.47 1.99 1.40
C SER A 18 -14.03 1.52 2.80
N PRO A 19 -13.26 2.30 3.58
CA PRO A 19 -12.88 1.92 4.93
C PRO A 19 -14.12 1.78 5.84
N ASN A 20 -14.10 0.76 6.70
CA ASN A 20 -15.14 0.56 7.70
C ASN A 20 -14.80 1.29 9.01
N TYR A 21 -15.21 2.55 9.14
CA TYR A 21 -14.98 3.35 10.33
C TYR A 21 -15.81 2.94 11.56
N LYS A 22 -16.79 2.03 11.38
CA LYS A 22 -17.60 1.51 12.49
C LYS A 22 -16.99 0.28 13.15
N SER A 23 -16.13 -0.45 12.45
CA SER A 23 -15.49 -1.64 12.99
C SER A 23 -14.37 -1.29 13.96
N LYS A 24 -14.15 -2.18 14.92
CA LYS A 24 -12.94 -2.16 15.74
C LYS A 24 -11.77 -2.73 14.96
N ARG A 25 -10.54 -2.38 15.37
CA ARG A 25 -9.34 -2.99 14.80
C ARG A 25 -9.36 -4.50 15.01
N VAL A 26 -9.14 -5.26 13.94
CA VAL A 26 -9.05 -6.72 13.99
C VAL A 26 -7.59 -7.12 14.28
N LEU A 27 -7.36 -7.86 15.35
CA LEU A 27 -6.04 -8.40 15.67
C LEU A 27 -6.03 -9.89 15.29
N THR A 28 -5.13 -10.29 14.40
CA THR A 28 -4.99 -11.69 13.96
C THR A 28 -3.54 -12.04 13.64
N LYS A 29 -3.16 -13.30 13.92
CA LYS A 29 -1.89 -13.88 13.45
C LYS A 29 -1.99 -14.38 12.01
N VAL A 30 -3.20 -14.70 11.55
CA VAL A 30 -3.46 -15.35 10.25
C VAL A 30 -4.49 -14.53 9.46
N PRO A 31 -4.07 -13.42 8.81
CA PRO A 31 -4.98 -12.54 8.08
C PRO A 31 -5.71 -13.25 6.94
N PHE A 32 -5.10 -14.27 6.32
CA PHE A 32 -5.75 -15.07 5.27
C PHE A 32 -7.02 -15.76 5.75
N SER A 33 -6.98 -16.41 6.93
CA SER A 33 -8.16 -17.08 7.49
C SER A 33 -9.25 -16.10 7.87
N TYR A 34 -8.88 -14.92 8.39
CA TYR A 34 -9.85 -13.89 8.70
C TYR A 34 -10.58 -13.38 7.45
N VAL A 35 -9.86 -13.08 6.37
CA VAL A 35 -10.46 -12.65 5.11
C VAL A 35 -11.30 -13.74 4.48
N GLU A 36 -10.88 -15.02 4.56
CA GLU A 36 -11.67 -16.16 4.09
C GLU A 36 -13.03 -16.24 4.81
N LEU A 37 -13.04 -16.13 6.15
CA LEU A 37 -14.27 -16.08 6.94
C LEU A 37 -15.13 -14.87 6.57
N TRP A 38 -14.53 -13.71 6.40
CA TRP A 38 -15.23 -12.49 5.98
C TRP A 38 -15.88 -12.67 4.60
N LEU A 39 -15.16 -13.24 3.62
CA LEU A 39 -15.70 -13.53 2.29
C LEU A 39 -16.86 -14.54 2.37
N ILE A 40 -16.75 -15.57 3.23
CA ILE A 40 -17.80 -16.57 3.44
C ILE A 40 -19.05 -15.96 4.09
N SER A 41 -18.91 -14.94 4.90
CA SER A 41 -20.04 -14.21 5.50
C SER A 41 -20.84 -13.35 4.50
N GLN A 42 -20.26 -13.06 3.32
CA GLN A 42 -20.93 -12.30 2.27
C GLN A 42 -21.77 -13.23 1.35
N PRO A 43 -22.77 -12.71 0.61
CA PRO A 43 -23.53 -13.50 -0.35
C PRO A 43 -22.64 -14.22 -1.35
N LYS A 44 -22.89 -15.53 -1.56
CA LYS A 44 -22.05 -16.39 -2.42
C LYS A 44 -21.98 -15.89 -3.87
N GLU A 45 -23.09 -15.45 -4.41
CA GLU A 45 -23.20 -14.91 -5.78
C GLU A 45 -22.32 -13.68 -6.01
N LYS A 46 -21.97 -12.94 -4.95
CA LYS A 46 -21.07 -11.77 -5.01
C LYS A 46 -19.61 -12.10 -4.77
N THR A 47 -19.29 -13.28 -4.21
CA THR A 47 -17.94 -13.60 -3.71
C THR A 47 -17.37 -14.93 -4.20
N GLN A 48 -18.07 -15.67 -5.07
CA GLN A 48 -17.64 -17.00 -5.49
C GLN A 48 -16.22 -17.01 -6.09
N TYR A 49 -15.94 -16.13 -7.04
CA TYR A 49 -14.61 -16.04 -7.65
C TYR A 49 -13.58 -15.39 -6.72
N ALA A 50 -14.00 -14.40 -5.91
CA ALA A 50 -13.12 -13.82 -4.90
C ALA A 50 -12.63 -14.89 -3.91
N ARG A 51 -13.53 -15.78 -3.42
CA ARG A 51 -13.17 -16.91 -2.54
C ARG A 51 -12.21 -17.88 -3.23
N PHE A 52 -12.48 -18.21 -4.49
CA PHE A 52 -11.62 -19.11 -5.27
C PHE A 52 -10.19 -18.53 -5.37
N PHE A 53 -10.05 -17.28 -5.83
CA PHE A 53 -8.75 -16.64 -5.95
C PHE A 53 -8.06 -16.44 -4.60
N TRP A 54 -8.81 -16.12 -3.54
CA TRP A 54 -8.26 -15.97 -2.20
C TRP A 54 -7.65 -17.27 -1.67
N LYS A 55 -8.34 -18.40 -1.87
CA LYS A 55 -7.82 -19.72 -1.50
C LYS A 55 -6.55 -20.08 -2.28
N GLN A 56 -6.49 -19.77 -3.57
CA GLN A 56 -5.28 -19.94 -4.37
C GLN A 56 -4.14 -19.07 -3.83
N ALA A 57 -4.41 -17.80 -3.51
CA ALA A 57 -3.42 -16.91 -2.93
C ALA A 57 -2.85 -17.46 -1.61
N MET A 58 -3.70 -17.97 -0.72
CA MET A 58 -3.29 -18.58 0.54
C MET A 58 -2.38 -19.81 0.31
N ASN A 59 -2.72 -20.68 -0.64
CA ASN A 59 -1.92 -21.86 -0.97
C ASN A 59 -0.52 -21.44 -1.48
N PHE A 60 -0.44 -20.46 -2.40
CA PHE A 60 0.83 -19.92 -2.88
C PHE A 60 1.61 -19.19 -1.79
N TYR A 61 0.94 -18.49 -0.88
CA TYR A 61 1.59 -17.84 0.26
C TYR A 61 2.28 -18.86 1.17
N ASN A 62 1.60 -19.94 1.51
CA ASN A 62 2.15 -21.00 2.35
C ASN A 62 3.34 -21.69 1.65
N ALA A 63 3.21 -22.01 0.37
CA ALA A 63 4.30 -22.59 -0.41
C ALA A 63 5.53 -21.63 -0.49
N ALA A 64 5.30 -20.33 -0.70
CA ALA A 64 6.38 -19.35 -0.81
C ALA A 64 7.22 -19.19 0.47
N LYS A 65 6.64 -19.44 1.65
CA LYS A 65 7.36 -19.34 2.93
C LYS A 65 8.51 -20.32 3.08
N GLU A 66 8.33 -21.51 2.54
CA GLU A 66 9.28 -22.62 2.68
C GLU A 66 10.36 -22.61 1.58
N LEU A 67 10.25 -21.72 0.58
CA LEU A 67 11.15 -21.67 -0.55
C LEU A 67 12.37 -20.79 -0.28
N PRO A 68 13.56 -21.22 -0.76
CA PRO A 68 14.74 -20.37 -0.79
C PRO A 68 14.52 -19.18 -1.74
N ILE A 69 15.29 -18.12 -1.53
CA ILE A 69 15.13 -16.85 -2.25
C ILE A 69 15.25 -17.03 -3.78
N GLU A 70 16.02 -17.99 -4.24
CA GLU A 70 16.23 -18.31 -5.67
C GLU A 70 14.95 -18.79 -6.37
N SER A 71 14.03 -19.41 -5.63
CA SER A 71 12.77 -19.97 -6.19
C SER A 71 11.52 -19.20 -5.72
N LYS A 72 11.63 -18.47 -4.63
CA LYS A 72 10.53 -17.78 -3.98
C LYS A 72 9.79 -16.75 -4.86
N PRO A 73 10.47 -15.94 -5.73
CA PRO A 73 9.82 -14.87 -6.48
C PRO A 73 8.68 -15.34 -7.37
N LEU A 74 8.82 -16.48 -8.01
CA LEU A 74 7.78 -17.03 -8.89
C LEU A 74 6.50 -17.36 -8.12
N ILE A 75 6.63 -18.05 -7.00
CA ILE A 75 5.50 -18.50 -6.19
C ILE A 75 4.87 -17.31 -5.44
N ALA A 76 5.69 -16.39 -4.93
CA ALA A 76 5.23 -15.14 -4.31
C ALA A 76 4.44 -14.27 -5.31
N TYR A 77 4.89 -14.19 -6.57
CA TYR A 77 4.16 -13.49 -7.61
C TYR A 77 2.76 -14.12 -7.87
N TYR A 78 2.67 -15.46 -7.96
CA TYR A 78 1.36 -16.12 -8.11
C TYR A 78 0.44 -15.87 -6.90
N CYS A 79 0.99 -15.79 -5.69
CA CYS A 79 0.24 -15.35 -4.53
C CYS A 79 -0.30 -13.92 -4.71
N CYS A 80 0.56 -12.95 -5.05
CA CYS A 80 0.17 -11.57 -5.28
C CYS A 80 -0.89 -11.44 -6.38
N MET A 81 -0.72 -12.16 -7.49
CA MET A 81 -1.66 -12.16 -8.61
C MET A 81 -3.05 -12.67 -8.20
N ASN A 82 -3.11 -13.78 -7.46
CA ASN A 82 -4.39 -14.35 -7.03
C ASN A 82 -5.04 -13.49 -5.93
N ALA A 83 -4.28 -12.90 -5.01
CA ALA A 83 -4.78 -11.95 -4.03
C ALA A 83 -5.37 -10.70 -4.72
N ALA A 84 -4.68 -10.16 -5.74
CA ALA A 84 -5.19 -9.06 -6.56
C ALA A 84 -6.47 -9.46 -7.31
N LYS A 85 -6.51 -10.65 -7.92
CA LYS A 85 -7.71 -11.16 -8.60
C LYS A 85 -8.89 -11.33 -7.64
N SER A 86 -8.65 -11.74 -6.39
CA SER A 86 -9.69 -11.83 -5.36
C SER A 86 -10.32 -10.46 -5.09
N LEU A 87 -9.50 -9.43 -4.89
CA LEU A 87 -9.98 -8.06 -4.69
C LEU A 87 -10.73 -7.52 -5.92
N ILE A 88 -10.18 -7.72 -7.12
CA ILE A 88 -10.78 -7.25 -8.37
C ILE A 88 -12.14 -7.92 -8.59
N SER A 89 -12.22 -9.25 -8.41
CA SER A 89 -13.46 -9.99 -8.55
C SER A 89 -14.53 -9.49 -7.57
N LEU A 90 -14.17 -9.27 -6.31
CA LEU A 90 -15.08 -8.74 -5.30
C LEU A 90 -15.62 -7.34 -5.67
N LYS A 91 -14.77 -6.46 -6.15
CA LYS A 91 -15.16 -5.06 -6.49
C LYS A 91 -15.85 -4.93 -7.85
N ASN A 92 -15.69 -5.91 -8.75
CA ASN A 92 -16.26 -5.91 -10.10
C ASN A 92 -17.38 -6.96 -10.24
N ASN A 93 -18.32 -7.00 -9.30
CA ASN A 93 -19.52 -7.83 -9.37
C ASN A 93 -19.22 -9.32 -9.65
N ASN A 94 -18.23 -9.88 -8.94
CA ASN A 94 -17.84 -11.29 -9.06
C ASN A 94 -17.30 -11.66 -10.46
N ASP A 95 -16.49 -10.76 -11.09
CA ASP A 95 -15.84 -10.99 -12.39
C ASP A 95 -14.94 -12.24 -12.33
N PRO A 96 -15.12 -13.25 -13.22
CA PRO A 96 -14.30 -14.47 -13.23
C PRO A 96 -12.87 -14.25 -13.72
N LEU A 97 -12.54 -13.09 -14.30
CA LEU A 97 -11.21 -12.71 -14.79
C LEU A 97 -10.57 -13.74 -15.73
N ILE A 98 -11.37 -14.28 -16.66
CA ILE A 98 -10.91 -15.27 -17.64
C ILE A 98 -9.98 -14.61 -18.66
N ASN A 99 -8.87 -15.31 -19.01
CA ASN A 99 -7.90 -14.88 -20.03
C ASN A 99 -7.35 -13.45 -19.88
N ILE A 100 -7.23 -12.99 -18.64
CA ILE A 100 -6.69 -11.66 -18.36
C ILE A 100 -5.16 -11.68 -18.33
N SER A 101 -4.52 -10.73 -19.03
CA SER A 101 -3.06 -10.55 -19.00
C SER A 101 -2.57 -10.04 -17.63
N HIS A 102 -1.28 -10.18 -17.36
CA HIS A 102 -0.67 -9.71 -16.11
C HIS A 102 -0.71 -8.19 -15.94
N GLY A 103 -0.63 -7.45 -17.07
CA GLY A 103 -0.63 -5.98 -17.07
C GLY A 103 0.75 -5.38 -16.75
N VAL A 104 1.79 -6.18 -16.82
CA VAL A 104 3.19 -5.79 -16.62
C VAL A 104 4.02 -6.45 -17.69
N SER A 105 5.00 -5.73 -18.24
CA SER A 105 6.03 -6.26 -19.10
C SER A 105 7.39 -5.64 -18.77
N SER A 106 8.47 -6.25 -19.20
CA SER A 106 9.83 -5.77 -18.98
C SER A 106 10.66 -5.79 -20.26
N ASP A 107 11.61 -4.89 -20.39
CA ASP A 107 12.58 -4.91 -21.47
C ASP A 107 13.67 -5.95 -21.13
N ARG A 108 13.51 -7.15 -21.70
CA ARG A 108 14.41 -8.29 -21.46
C ARG A 108 15.77 -8.16 -22.17
N ASN A 109 15.82 -7.40 -23.27
CA ASN A 109 16.99 -7.32 -24.17
C ASN A 109 17.86 -6.08 -23.90
N SER A 110 17.61 -5.35 -22.84
CA SER A 110 18.38 -4.17 -22.47
C SER A 110 19.76 -4.54 -21.95
N ASN A 111 20.83 -3.97 -22.52
CA ASN A 111 22.22 -4.06 -22.03
C ASN A 111 22.47 -3.23 -20.76
N GLN A 112 21.44 -2.70 -20.13
CA GLN A 112 21.55 -1.92 -18.90
C GLN A 112 21.82 -2.82 -17.69
N SER A 113 22.44 -2.26 -16.65
CA SER A 113 22.53 -2.96 -15.36
C SER A 113 21.13 -3.27 -14.82
N ILE A 114 21.00 -4.40 -14.14
CA ILE A 114 19.74 -5.03 -13.79
C ILE A 114 18.71 -4.08 -13.13
N LEU A 115 19.13 -3.22 -12.20
CA LEU A 115 18.24 -2.27 -11.55
C LEU A 115 17.95 -1.00 -12.37
N ASN A 116 18.67 -0.77 -13.48
CA ASN A 116 18.38 0.29 -14.43
C ASN A 116 17.44 -0.15 -15.56
N LYS A 117 17.15 -1.46 -15.67
CA LYS A 117 16.13 -1.96 -16.60
C LYS A 117 14.77 -1.37 -16.28
N GLU A 118 13.93 -1.22 -17.29
CA GLU A 118 12.60 -0.64 -17.16
C GLU A 118 11.52 -1.70 -17.07
N ILE A 119 10.60 -1.49 -16.16
CA ILE A 119 9.31 -2.19 -16.07
C ILE A 119 8.27 -1.32 -16.74
N ILE A 120 7.43 -1.92 -17.56
CA ILE A 120 6.32 -1.26 -18.24
C ILE A 120 5.05 -1.65 -17.50
N LEU A 121 4.42 -0.67 -16.85
CA LEU A 121 3.07 -0.78 -16.33
C LEU A 121 2.12 -0.60 -17.51
N GLU A 122 1.40 -1.67 -17.87
CA GLU A 122 0.49 -1.61 -19.00
C GLU A 122 -0.86 -0.99 -18.59
N GLY A 123 -1.55 -0.32 -19.53
CA GLY A 123 -2.86 0.25 -19.28
C GLY A 123 -4.01 -0.77 -19.21
N GLY A 124 -3.70 -2.07 -19.22
CA GLY A 124 -4.65 -3.18 -19.18
C GLY A 124 -4.21 -4.30 -18.23
N GLY A 125 -4.97 -5.40 -18.22
CA GLY A 125 -4.63 -6.59 -17.43
C GLY A 125 -4.93 -6.48 -15.93
N VAL A 126 -4.38 -7.42 -15.15
CA VAL A 126 -4.59 -7.51 -13.70
C VAL A 126 -4.09 -6.26 -12.99
N LEU A 127 -2.89 -5.73 -13.37
CA LEU A 127 -2.32 -4.56 -12.73
C LEU A 127 -3.23 -3.32 -12.87
N ALA A 128 -3.72 -3.05 -14.09
CA ALA A 128 -4.59 -1.90 -14.33
C ALA A 128 -5.93 -2.04 -13.60
N LYS A 129 -6.53 -3.25 -13.58
CA LYS A 129 -7.75 -3.50 -12.79
C LYS A 129 -7.50 -3.35 -11.29
N LEU A 130 -6.35 -3.81 -10.77
CA LEU A 130 -5.96 -3.61 -9.37
C LEU A 130 -5.81 -2.11 -9.05
N ALA A 131 -5.10 -1.36 -9.89
CA ALA A 131 -4.95 0.09 -9.75
C ALA A 131 -6.32 0.79 -9.70
N ASN A 132 -7.23 0.42 -10.61
CA ASN A 132 -8.59 0.98 -10.63
C ASN A 132 -9.36 0.68 -9.34
N CYS A 133 -9.25 -0.53 -8.78
CA CYS A 133 -9.91 -0.92 -7.52
C CYS A 133 -9.55 -0.01 -6.34
N ILE A 134 -8.33 0.52 -6.33
CA ILE A 134 -7.83 1.42 -5.28
C ILE A 134 -7.78 2.88 -5.70
N LYS A 135 -8.34 3.24 -6.87
CA LYS A 135 -8.35 4.58 -7.44
C LYS A 135 -6.95 5.15 -7.70
N ASP A 136 -6.01 4.29 -8.09
CA ASP A 136 -4.70 4.67 -8.60
C ASP A 136 -4.74 4.87 -10.13
N SER A 137 -3.69 5.46 -10.69
CA SER A 137 -3.59 5.65 -12.14
C SER A 137 -3.51 4.31 -12.89
N THR A 138 -4.17 4.23 -14.03
CA THR A 138 -4.13 3.08 -14.96
C THR A 138 -3.34 3.38 -16.23
N ASN A 139 -2.70 4.55 -16.31
CA ASN A 139 -1.92 4.93 -17.49
C ASN A 139 -0.72 4.03 -17.69
N LYS A 140 -0.40 3.76 -18.96
CA LYS A 140 0.84 3.07 -19.33
C LYS A 140 2.05 3.94 -18.97
N GLU A 141 3.05 3.34 -18.31
CA GLU A 141 4.23 4.05 -17.82
C GLU A 141 5.46 3.12 -17.82
N ARG A 142 6.63 3.67 -18.16
CA ARG A 142 7.92 2.98 -18.08
C ARG A 142 8.70 3.53 -16.90
N ILE A 143 9.14 2.66 -15.99
CA ILE A 143 9.80 3.06 -14.75
C ILE A 143 10.97 2.11 -14.48
N LYS A 144 12.11 2.66 -14.09
CA LYS A 144 13.28 1.86 -13.70
C LYS A 144 12.99 1.06 -12.44
N VAL A 145 13.51 -0.16 -12.39
CA VAL A 145 13.41 -1.04 -11.20
C VAL A 145 13.92 -0.31 -9.94
N LEU A 146 15.06 0.37 -10.04
CA LEU A 146 15.63 1.13 -8.93
C LEU A 146 14.70 2.22 -8.40
N ASP A 147 13.99 2.93 -9.30
CA ASP A 147 13.06 3.97 -8.89
C ASP A 147 11.79 3.38 -8.27
N LEU A 148 11.30 2.22 -8.75
CA LEU A 148 10.21 1.50 -8.10
C LEU A 148 10.57 1.06 -6.68
N LEU A 149 11.74 0.43 -6.48
CA LEU A 149 12.23 0.02 -5.15
C LEU A 149 12.33 1.21 -4.19
N ARG A 150 12.86 2.36 -4.67
CA ARG A 150 12.97 3.59 -3.88
C ARG A 150 11.61 4.10 -3.37
N ASN A 151 10.54 3.82 -4.10
CA ASN A 151 9.20 4.33 -3.83
C ASN A 151 8.35 3.42 -2.93
N LEU A 152 8.95 2.39 -2.33
CA LEU A 152 8.30 1.49 -1.37
C LEU A 152 8.60 1.89 0.08
N PRO A 153 7.58 2.25 0.88
CA PRO A 153 7.78 2.66 2.26
C PRO A 153 8.38 1.54 3.12
N ALA A 154 7.98 0.29 2.89
CA ALA A 154 8.36 -0.85 3.71
C ALA A 154 9.87 -1.15 3.72
N ILE A 155 10.59 -0.77 2.67
CA ILE A 155 12.04 -0.96 2.53
C ILE A 155 12.82 0.35 2.40
N HIS A 156 12.20 1.49 2.74
CA HIS A 156 12.84 2.80 2.51
C HIS A 156 14.18 2.97 3.24
N ARG A 157 14.33 2.40 4.44
CA ARG A 157 15.60 2.46 5.19
C ARG A 157 16.66 1.55 4.58
N THR A 158 16.31 0.32 4.23
CA THR A 158 17.18 -0.60 3.52
C THR A 158 17.66 0.02 2.20
N PHE A 159 16.72 0.62 1.44
CA PHE A 159 17.06 1.34 0.21
C PHE A 159 18.03 2.50 0.46
N SER A 160 17.78 3.31 1.47
CA SER A 160 18.60 4.49 1.80
C SER A 160 20.03 4.08 2.19
N ILE A 161 20.21 2.98 2.92
CA ILE A 161 21.52 2.44 3.31
C ILE A 161 22.23 1.84 2.09
N THR A 162 21.54 1.02 1.29
CA THR A 162 22.11 0.38 0.10
C THR A 162 22.42 1.39 -1.01
N CYS A 163 21.58 2.42 -1.19
CA CYS A 163 21.67 3.40 -2.25
C CYS A 163 21.91 4.82 -1.69
N SER A 164 22.95 5.02 -0.89
CA SER A 164 23.23 6.24 -0.11
C SER A 164 23.28 7.54 -0.90
N LYS A 165 23.54 7.49 -2.22
CA LYS A 165 23.53 8.67 -3.12
C LYS A 165 22.11 9.17 -3.46
N LYS A 166 21.06 8.41 -3.11
CA LYS A 166 19.66 8.78 -3.39
C LYS A 166 18.99 9.33 -2.13
N THR A 167 18.31 10.46 -2.27
CA THR A 167 17.55 11.07 -1.18
C THR A 167 16.42 10.15 -0.71
N GLU A 168 16.30 9.99 0.61
CA GLU A 168 15.17 9.28 1.24
C GLU A 168 13.85 10.01 0.98
N LEU A 169 12.82 9.23 0.60
CA LEU A 169 11.52 9.80 0.20
C LEU A 169 10.52 9.93 1.33
N PHE A 170 10.60 9.09 2.36
CA PHE A 170 9.56 8.97 3.36
C PHE A 170 9.90 9.74 4.63
N ILE A 171 8.89 10.43 5.17
CA ILE A 171 8.95 11.16 6.44
C ILE A 171 7.97 10.47 7.39
N PRO A 172 8.41 9.98 8.55
CA PRO A 172 7.52 9.40 9.54
C PRO A 172 6.61 10.48 10.12
N ILE A 173 5.38 10.09 10.40
CA ILE A 173 4.35 10.96 10.98
C ILE A 173 3.62 10.22 12.11
N GLU A 174 3.16 11.01 13.07
CA GLU A 174 2.50 10.52 14.27
C GLU A 174 1.19 11.28 14.53
N ASN A 175 0.44 10.84 15.53
CA ASN A 175 -0.76 11.52 16.02
C ASN A 175 -1.74 11.90 14.91
N ILE A 176 -1.99 10.97 13.98
CA ILE A 176 -2.88 11.20 12.84
C ILE A 176 -4.33 11.15 13.30
N VAL A 177 -4.98 12.30 13.37
CA VAL A 177 -6.34 12.43 13.87
C VAL A 177 -7.20 13.33 12.99
N PHE A 178 -8.51 13.06 12.98
CA PHE A 178 -9.47 13.98 12.39
C PHE A 178 -9.82 15.10 13.38
N LYS A 179 -9.64 16.33 12.96
CA LYS A 179 -9.98 17.55 13.72
C LYS A 179 -11.20 18.24 13.12
N LEU A 180 -12.02 18.81 13.99
CA LEU A 180 -13.20 19.62 13.64
C LEU A 180 -12.95 21.09 13.98
N ASN A 181 -13.13 21.95 13.01
CA ASN A 181 -13.32 23.38 13.22
C ASN A 181 -14.83 23.61 13.45
N LYS A 182 -15.24 23.75 14.72
CA LYS A 182 -16.65 23.83 15.11
C LYS A 182 -17.41 24.99 14.46
N PRO A 183 -16.89 26.26 14.46
CA PRO A 183 -17.61 27.38 13.88
C PRO A 183 -18.02 27.17 12.42
N HIS A 184 -17.14 26.52 11.65
CA HIS A 184 -17.34 26.31 10.22
C HIS A 184 -17.87 24.91 9.87
N LYS A 185 -18.08 24.03 10.85
CA LYS A 185 -18.48 22.61 10.66
C LYS A 185 -17.61 21.90 9.62
N LYS A 186 -16.32 22.24 9.56
CA LYS A 186 -15.36 21.67 8.61
C LYS A 186 -14.32 20.82 9.31
N ALA A 187 -14.15 19.59 8.83
CA ALA A 187 -13.20 18.63 9.35
C ALA A 187 -12.03 18.39 8.37
N TYR A 188 -10.89 17.99 8.93
CA TYR A 188 -9.65 17.71 8.20
C TYR A 188 -8.79 16.73 8.99
N ILE A 189 -7.83 16.08 8.33
CA ILE A 189 -6.78 15.30 9.00
C ILE A 189 -5.63 16.22 9.42
N GLN A 190 -5.12 15.97 10.63
CA GLN A 190 -3.93 16.58 11.20
C GLN A 190 -2.98 15.50 11.69
N PHE A 191 -1.67 15.76 11.61
CA PHE A 191 -0.61 14.87 12.09
C PHE A 191 0.60 15.66 12.54
N THR A 192 1.45 15.05 13.37
CA THR A 192 2.75 15.56 13.77
C THR A 192 3.86 14.92 12.94
N ILE A 193 4.91 15.66 12.69
CA ILE A 193 6.16 15.13 12.11
C ILE A 193 7.09 14.80 13.29
N ASP A 194 7.75 13.65 13.22
CA ASP A 194 8.77 13.23 14.15
C ASP A 194 9.89 14.29 14.24
N ASP A 195 10.33 14.62 15.45
CA ASP A 195 11.30 15.68 15.71
C ASP A 195 12.63 15.48 14.97
N ALA A 196 13.07 14.24 14.76
CA ALA A 196 14.26 13.92 13.98
C ALA A 196 14.16 14.40 12.51
N TYR A 197 12.94 14.61 12.00
CA TYR A 197 12.63 15.07 10.63
C TYR A 197 12.08 16.49 10.57
N SER A 198 12.09 17.21 11.69
CA SER A 198 11.56 18.58 11.79
C SER A 198 12.49 19.67 11.23
N ASN A 199 13.66 19.29 10.69
CA ASN A 199 14.61 20.23 10.13
C ASN A 199 14.16 20.87 8.81
N GLY A 200 14.67 22.07 8.49
CA GLY A 200 14.24 22.88 7.36
C GLY A 200 14.34 22.18 5.99
N ASN A 201 15.31 21.27 5.78
CA ASN A 201 15.47 20.55 4.52
C ASN A 201 14.39 19.47 4.32
N ALA A 202 14.00 18.76 5.37
CA ALA A 202 12.91 17.79 5.31
C ALA A 202 11.56 18.48 5.04
N LEU A 203 11.32 19.61 5.71
CA LEU A 203 10.06 20.35 5.62
C LEU A 203 9.84 21.05 4.27
N ARG A 204 10.91 21.49 3.56
CA ARG A 204 10.81 22.14 2.23
C ARG A 204 10.17 21.25 1.17
N ASN A 205 10.30 19.94 1.28
CA ASN A 205 9.84 18.97 0.30
C ASN A 205 8.52 18.31 0.66
N ILE A 206 7.81 18.81 1.66
CA ILE A 206 6.47 18.31 1.99
C ILE A 206 5.50 18.66 0.84
N PRO A 207 4.66 17.71 0.40
CA PRO A 207 3.69 17.96 -0.68
C PRO A 207 2.78 19.14 -0.38
N LYS A 208 2.47 19.93 -1.43
CA LYS A 208 1.59 21.12 -1.33
C LYS A 208 0.15 20.78 -0.91
N THR A 209 -0.22 19.51 -0.83
CA THR A 209 -1.50 19.01 -0.28
C THR A 209 -1.61 19.24 1.23
N PHE A 210 -0.48 19.41 1.89
CA PHE A 210 -0.39 19.70 3.33
C PHE A 210 -0.05 21.17 3.57
N GLU A 211 -0.43 21.68 4.72
CA GLU A 211 -0.06 23.00 5.21
C GLU A 211 0.37 22.91 6.69
N LYS A 212 1.42 23.62 7.04
CA LYS A 212 1.89 23.73 8.43
C LYS A 212 0.88 24.54 9.25
N THR A 213 0.64 24.13 10.48
CA THR A 213 -0.16 24.92 11.44
C THR A 213 0.72 25.91 12.20
N ASN A 214 0.10 26.84 12.91
CA ASN A 214 0.83 27.83 13.76
C ASN A 214 1.09 27.29 15.18
N ASP A 215 1.20 25.97 15.34
CA ASP A 215 1.54 25.36 16.61
C ASP A 215 3.01 25.66 16.95
N THR A 216 3.30 25.98 18.20
CA THR A 216 4.66 26.35 18.65
C THR A 216 5.36 25.22 19.41
N GLU A 217 4.62 24.24 19.90
CA GLU A 217 5.19 23.14 20.70
C GLU A 217 5.60 21.94 19.84
N ALA A 218 4.96 21.76 18.68
CA ALA A 218 5.24 20.65 17.78
C ALA A 218 5.12 21.05 16.30
N VAL A 219 5.81 20.31 15.43
CA VAL A 219 5.70 20.51 13.98
C VAL A 219 4.47 19.77 13.46
N ILE A 220 3.36 20.49 13.41
CA ILE A 220 2.05 19.96 13.04
C ILE A 220 1.69 20.38 11.62
N PHE A 221 1.23 19.40 10.83
CA PHE A 221 0.67 19.59 9.50
C PHE A 221 -0.78 19.13 9.43
N ARG A 222 -1.52 19.71 8.49
CA ARG A 222 -2.88 19.28 8.17
C ARG A 222 -3.08 19.20 6.66
N VAL A 223 -4.03 18.35 6.24
CA VAL A 223 -4.48 18.30 4.86
C VAL A 223 -5.27 19.57 4.56
N LYS A 224 -4.90 20.29 3.47
CA LYS A 224 -5.62 21.51 3.04
C LYS A 224 -7.07 21.24 2.69
N LYS A 225 -7.36 20.09 2.05
CA LYS A 225 -8.70 19.68 1.70
C LYS A 225 -9.51 19.38 2.96
N ARG A 226 -10.74 19.82 2.98
CA ARG A 226 -11.65 19.71 4.13
C ARG A 226 -12.95 19.07 3.68
N PHE A 227 -13.74 18.56 4.65
CA PHE A 227 -15.08 18.05 4.41
C PHE A 227 -16.05 18.57 5.47
N TYR A 228 -17.33 18.53 5.16
CA TYR A 228 -18.37 18.97 6.06
C TYR A 228 -18.66 17.89 7.10
N TRP A 229 -18.64 18.29 8.40
CA TRP A 229 -18.96 17.43 9.53
C TRP A 229 -19.84 18.18 10.52
N ASP A 230 -21.11 17.77 10.60
CA ASP A 230 -22.09 18.33 11.53
C ASP A 230 -22.68 17.21 12.38
N ILE A 231 -22.64 17.36 13.71
CA ILE A 231 -23.18 16.38 14.66
C ILE A 231 -24.70 16.25 14.61
N HIS A 232 -25.40 17.24 14.05
CA HIS A 232 -26.85 17.25 13.93
C HIS A 232 -27.41 16.49 12.73
N ILE A 233 -26.56 16.07 11.77
CA ILE A 233 -26.95 15.21 10.64
C ILE A 233 -26.82 13.73 11.02
N LYS A 234 -27.56 12.86 10.31
CA LYS A 234 -27.54 11.40 10.54
C LYS A 234 -26.12 10.85 10.51
N GLU A 235 -25.82 9.93 11.43
CA GLU A 235 -24.49 9.30 11.51
C GLU A 235 -24.07 8.63 10.19
N SER A 236 -24.99 7.94 9.51
CA SER A 236 -24.74 7.30 8.22
C SER A 236 -24.23 8.29 7.16
N GLU A 237 -24.86 9.48 7.10
CA GLU A 237 -24.46 10.54 6.16
C GLU A 237 -23.10 11.13 6.54
N ARG A 238 -22.82 11.32 7.83
CA ARG A 238 -21.49 11.76 8.30
C ARG A 238 -20.41 10.79 7.90
N ILE A 239 -20.63 9.48 8.10
CA ILE A 239 -19.68 8.43 7.74
C ILE A 239 -19.48 8.37 6.23
N GLN A 240 -20.53 8.52 5.43
CA GLN A 240 -20.40 8.58 3.98
C GLN A 240 -19.48 9.74 3.56
N LYS A 241 -19.69 10.96 4.09
CA LYS A 241 -18.80 12.11 3.83
C LYS A 241 -17.35 11.87 4.27
N LEU A 242 -17.18 11.19 5.40
CA LEU A 242 -15.85 10.80 5.89
C LEU A 242 -15.15 9.83 4.94
N VAL A 243 -15.85 8.80 4.45
CA VAL A 243 -15.32 7.84 3.47
C VAL A 243 -14.98 8.52 2.15
N GLU A 244 -15.85 9.39 1.65
CA GLU A 244 -15.57 10.18 0.44
C GLU A 244 -14.35 11.08 0.58
N TYR A 245 -14.17 11.71 1.74
CA TYR A 245 -12.99 12.51 2.03
C TYR A 245 -11.74 11.62 2.14
N HIS A 246 -11.82 10.53 2.88
CA HIS A 246 -10.74 9.56 3.01
C HIS A 246 -10.24 9.09 1.65
N ASN A 247 -11.12 8.67 0.76
CA ASN A 247 -10.78 8.21 -0.58
C ASN A 247 -10.01 9.26 -1.42
N LYS A 248 -10.25 10.55 -1.15
CA LYS A 248 -9.58 11.66 -1.85
C LYS A 248 -8.17 11.96 -1.32
N ILE A 249 -7.86 11.53 -0.10
CA ILE A 249 -6.60 11.89 0.56
C ILE A 249 -5.70 10.70 0.86
N ARG A 250 -6.25 9.47 0.87
CA ARG A 250 -5.57 8.26 1.32
C ARG A 250 -4.24 8.01 0.61
N HIS A 251 -4.13 8.31 -0.68
CA HIS A 251 -2.90 8.14 -1.47
C HIS A 251 -1.74 9.07 -1.05
N ASN A 252 -2.00 10.06 -0.18
CA ASN A 252 -0.93 10.90 0.38
C ASN A 252 -0.27 10.29 1.62
N PHE A 253 -0.83 9.20 2.15
CA PHE A 253 -0.38 8.55 3.38
C PHE A 253 0.08 7.12 3.08
N PHE A 254 1.23 6.76 3.61
CA PHE A 254 1.85 5.45 3.43
C PHE A 254 2.03 4.80 4.79
N TYR A 255 1.95 3.49 4.87
CA TYR A 255 2.18 2.81 6.13
C TYR A 255 3.05 1.57 5.98
N ILE A 256 3.71 1.22 7.08
CA ILE A 256 4.43 -0.03 7.23
C ILE A 256 3.66 -0.85 8.28
N ARG A 257 3.37 -2.10 7.89
CA ARG A 257 2.74 -3.04 8.81
C ARG A 257 3.68 -3.42 9.95
N GLY A 258 3.14 -3.63 11.13
CA GLY A 258 3.89 -4.05 12.30
C GLY A 258 2.94 -4.31 13.47
N PHE A 259 3.50 -4.60 14.65
CA PHE A 259 2.72 -4.61 15.89
C PHE A 259 2.01 -3.26 16.09
N GLN A 260 2.73 -2.17 15.89
CA GLN A 260 2.18 -0.84 15.68
C GLN A 260 2.35 -0.46 14.22
N THR A 261 1.31 0.11 13.63
CA THR A 261 1.36 0.63 12.26
C THR A 261 2.10 1.95 12.26
N SER A 262 3.22 2.02 11.55
CA SER A 262 3.98 3.26 11.35
C SER A 262 3.49 3.96 10.09
N TRP A 263 3.22 5.25 10.17
CA TRP A 263 2.70 6.04 9.06
C TRP A 263 3.74 7.02 8.54
N TYR A 264 3.65 7.31 7.25
CA TYR A 264 4.58 8.16 6.52
C TYR A 264 3.86 9.04 5.52
N ILE A 265 4.48 10.17 5.19
CA ILE A 265 4.20 10.96 3.99
C ILE A 265 5.40 10.88 3.04
N LYS A 266 5.18 11.09 1.75
CA LYS A 266 6.24 11.04 0.73
C LYS A 266 6.65 12.46 0.35
N LYS A 267 7.96 12.73 0.30
CA LYS A 267 8.53 14.00 -0.18
C LYS A 267 8.21 14.24 -1.65
N ASN A 268 8.04 15.49 -2.02
CA ASN A 268 7.91 15.90 -3.42
C ASN A 268 9.27 16.29 -4.00
N VAL A 269 10.03 15.31 -4.47
CA VAL A 269 11.37 15.46 -5.04
C VAL A 269 11.51 14.65 -6.34
N LYS A 270 12.57 14.87 -7.10
CA LYS A 270 12.87 14.11 -8.33
C LYS A 270 12.96 12.59 -8.05
N GLY A 271 12.34 11.79 -8.90
CA GLY A 271 12.31 10.32 -8.80
C GLY A 271 11.17 9.77 -7.93
N VAL A 272 10.19 10.62 -7.59
CA VAL A 272 8.94 10.16 -7.01
C VAL A 272 8.08 9.52 -8.09
N VAL A 273 7.66 8.29 -7.84
CA VAL A 273 6.69 7.54 -8.66
C VAL A 273 5.31 7.73 -8.04
N ASN A 274 4.37 8.26 -8.84
CA ASN A 274 3.00 8.52 -8.39
C ASN A 274 2.12 7.28 -8.56
N ARG A 275 2.54 6.18 -7.93
CA ARG A 275 1.81 4.91 -7.84
C ARG A 275 1.74 4.48 -6.39
N SER A 276 0.69 3.74 -6.03
CA SER A 276 0.57 3.12 -4.71
C SER A 276 1.65 2.04 -4.49
N PRO A 277 2.07 1.80 -3.25
CA PRO A 277 2.96 0.68 -2.93
C PRO A 277 2.41 -0.66 -3.41
N LEU A 278 1.09 -0.85 -3.40
CA LEU A 278 0.42 -2.06 -3.86
C LEU A 278 0.69 -2.33 -5.35
N VAL A 279 0.52 -1.30 -6.20
CA VAL A 279 0.80 -1.39 -7.65
C VAL A 279 2.29 -1.61 -7.92
N ILE A 280 3.17 -0.89 -7.20
CA ILE A 280 4.63 -1.01 -7.33
C ILE A 280 5.08 -2.41 -6.93
N THR A 281 4.61 -2.93 -5.81
CA THR A 281 4.99 -4.28 -5.32
C THR A 281 4.54 -5.36 -6.29
N TYR A 282 3.31 -5.28 -6.84
CA TYR A 282 2.84 -6.22 -7.85
C TYR A 282 3.76 -6.25 -9.08
N ALA A 283 4.11 -5.06 -9.59
CA ALA A 283 4.96 -4.93 -10.78
C ALA A 283 6.37 -5.49 -10.54
N LEU A 284 6.98 -5.19 -9.39
CA LEU A 284 8.30 -5.72 -9.02
C LEU A 284 8.28 -7.23 -8.78
N MET A 285 7.23 -7.78 -8.18
CA MET A 285 7.07 -9.23 -8.00
C MET A 285 6.94 -9.95 -9.35
N HIS A 286 6.19 -9.37 -10.30
CA HIS A 286 6.13 -9.89 -11.67
C HIS A 286 7.51 -9.90 -12.32
N TRP A 287 8.22 -8.76 -12.28
CA TRP A 287 9.56 -8.62 -12.83
C TRP A 287 10.55 -9.64 -12.24
N LEU A 288 10.58 -9.79 -10.91
CA LEU A 288 11.43 -10.81 -10.26
C LEU A 288 11.06 -12.23 -10.68
N SER A 289 9.75 -12.51 -10.85
CA SER A 289 9.30 -13.82 -11.31
C SER A 289 9.73 -14.12 -12.76
N GLU A 290 9.81 -13.11 -13.62
CA GLU A 290 10.37 -13.24 -14.95
C GLU A 290 11.89 -13.46 -14.92
N LEU A 291 12.60 -12.69 -14.08
CA LEU A 291 14.03 -12.77 -13.91
C LEU A 291 14.47 -14.18 -13.49
N VAL A 292 13.81 -14.76 -12.50
CA VAL A 292 14.10 -16.14 -12.03
C VAL A 292 13.86 -17.17 -13.11
N ARG A 293 12.83 -17.02 -13.94
CA ARG A 293 12.49 -18.00 -14.99
C ARG A 293 13.38 -17.91 -16.23
N TYR A 294 13.68 -16.70 -16.66
CA TYR A 294 14.28 -16.48 -17.98
C TYR A 294 15.75 -16.05 -17.92
N ASN A 295 16.21 -15.50 -16.79
CA ASN A 295 17.58 -15.03 -16.60
C ASN A 295 18.12 -15.42 -15.20
N PRO A 296 18.13 -16.72 -14.82
CA PRO A 296 18.51 -17.15 -13.48
C PRO A 296 19.95 -16.79 -13.10
N GLN A 297 20.86 -16.73 -14.08
CA GLN A 297 22.25 -16.31 -13.84
C GLN A 297 22.32 -14.83 -13.41
N GLU A 298 21.58 -13.95 -14.08
CA GLU A 298 21.51 -12.52 -13.72
C GLU A 298 20.89 -12.34 -12.34
N PHE A 299 19.89 -13.15 -11.99
CA PHE A 299 19.30 -13.14 -10.64
C PHE A 299 20.31 -13.61 -9.58
N SER A 300 21.07 -14.67 -9.84
CA SER A 300 22.14 -15.12 -8.94
C SER A 300 23.22 -14.05 -8.73
N GLN A 301 23.60 -13.33 -9.78
CA GLN A 301 24.53 -12.19 -9.67
C GLN A 301 23.96 -11.06 -8.84
N LEU A 302 22.66 -10.77 -8.95
CA LEU A 302 21.97 -9.77 -8.13
C LEU A 302 22.01 -10.17 -6.65
N LEU A 303 21.78 -11.44 -6.33
CA LEU A 303 21.80 -11.99 -4.98
C LEU A 303 23.19 -12.09 -4.38
N SER A 304 24.25 -12.28 -5.18
CA SER A 304 25.64 -12.29 -4.70
C SER A 304 26.27 -10.90 -4.62
N GLY A 305 25.57 -9.87 -5.12
CA GLY A 305 26.09 -8.50 -5.22
C GLY A 305 25.62 -7.57 -4.10
N HIS A 306 25.95 -6.29 -4.28
CA HIS A 306 25.65 -5.20 -3.36
C HIS A 306 24.16 -5.05 -3.00
N TYR A 307 23.26 -5.48 -3.88
CA TYR A 307 21.81 -5.35 -3.70
C TYR A 307 21.14 -6.56 -3.03
N ASN A 308 21.92 -7.56 -2.59
CA ASN A 308 21.42 -8.78 -1.96
C ASN A 308 20.43 -8.45 -0.83
N TRP A 309 20.87 -7.64 0.14
CA TRP A 309 20.02 -7.28 1.28
C TRP A 309 18.73 -6.58 0.86
N LEU A 310 18.81 -5.63 -0.08
CA LEU A 310 17.63 -4.89 -0.57
C LEU A 310 16.60 -5.83 -1.22
N ILE A 311 17.04 -6.82 -1.99
CA ILE A 311 16.15 -7.78 -2.66
C ILE A 311 15.53 -8.76 -1.66
N ASN A 312 16.31 -9.23 -0.67
CA ASN A 312 15.77 -10.08 0.39
C ASN A 312 14.70 -9.34 1.22
N GLU A 313 14.99 -8.11 1.67
CA GLU A 313 14.02 -7.27 2.40
C GLU A 313 12.76 -7.00 1.55
N PHE A 314 12.91 -6.73 0.26
CA PHE A 314 11.76 -6.60 -0.64
C PHE A 314 10.92 -7.87 -0.65
N MET A 315 11.54 -9.04 -0.82
CA MET A 315 10.87 -10.33 -0.90
C MET A 315 10.16 -10.71 0.41
N ASP A 316 10.68 -10.31 1.55
CA ASP A 316 10.08 -10.66 2.84
C ASP A 316 9.08 -9.61 3.32
N ILE A 317 9.49 -8.35 3.39
CA ILE A 317 8.65 -7.31 3.99
C ILE A 317 7.58 -6.82 3.00
N CYS A 318 7.96 -6.51 1.75
CA CYS A 318 6.99 -5.98 0.79
C CYS A 318 5.97 -7.03 0.34
N PHE A 319 6.34 -8.31 0.29
CA PHE A 319 5.41 -9.40 0.04
C PHE A 319 4.33 -9.46 1.12
N GLN A 320 4.73 -9.43 2.38
CA GLN A 320 3.79 -9.42 3.50
C GLN A 320 2.97 -8.12 3.58
N GLN A 321 3.57 -6.97 3.26
CA GLN A 321 2.89 -5.67 3.19
C GLN A 321 1.80 -5.69 2.11
N PHE A 322 2.08 -6.27 0.94
CA PHE A 322 1.11 -6.42 -0.14
C PHE A 322 -0.13 -7.19 0.32
N ILE A 323 0.05 -8.31 1.01
CA ILE A 323 -1.06 -9.11 1.55
C ILE A 323 -1.84 -8.32 2.60
N ASP A 324 -1.16 -7.59 3.51
CA ASP A 324 -1.84 -6.73 4.49
C ASP A 324 -2.73 -5.67 3.81
N GLU A 325 -2.22 -5.01 2.76
CA GLU A 325 -2.97 -4.01 2.02
C GLU A 325 -4.20 -4.60 1.32
N ILE A 326 -4.05 -5.78 0.67
CA ILE A 326 -5.18 -6.48 0.05
C ILE A 326 -6.22 -6.92 1.10
N CYS A 327 -5.79 -7.45 2.24
CA CYS A 327 -6.69 -7.83 3.33
C CYS A 327 -7.52 -6.64 3.82
N CYS A 328 -6.86 -5.50 4.07
CA CYS A 328 -7.55 -4.29 4.49
C CYS A 328 -8.49 -3.74 3.42
N GLU A 329 -8.14 -3.88 2.13
CA GLU A 329 -8.95 -3.39 1.02
C GLU A 329 -10.16 -4.28 0.73
N ILE A 330 -10.07 -5.61 0.93
CA ILE A 330 -11.19 -6.55 0.83
C ILE A 330 -12.21 -6.30 1.93
N THR A 331 -11.74 -6.17 3.17
CA THR A 331 -12.63 -6.09 4.35
C THR A 331 -13.06 -4.67 4.71
N GLY A 332 -12.33 -3.67 4.27
CA GLY A 332 -12.46 -2.28 4.72
C GLY A 332 -11.91 -2.03 6.13
N GLU A 333 -11.34 -3.03 6.79
CA GLU A 333 -10.97 -2.98 8.20
C GLU A 333 -9.47 -2.77 8.43
N ASN A 334 -9.14 -2.20 9.58
CA ASN A 334 -7.75 -2.06 10.00
C ASN A 334 -7.28 -3.36 10.66
N ILE A 335 -6.56 -4.18 9.90
CA ILE A 335 -5.98 -5.44 10.40
C ILE A 335 -4.65 -5.13 11.09
N GLY A 336 -4.48 -5.65 12.29
CA GLY A 336 -3.26 -5.58 13.09
C GLY A 336 -2.73 -6.97 13.43
N TYR A 337 -1.45 -7.03 13.77
CA TYR A 337 -0.78 -8.28 14.13
C TYR A 337 -0.60 -8.35 15.64
N GLY A 338 -0.99 -9.47 16.27
CA GLY A 338 -0.68 -9.74 17.66
C GLY A 338 0.84 -9.90 17.86
N LYS A 339 1.35 -9.60 19.06
CA LYS A 339 2.71 -10.02 19.41
C LYS A 339 2.81 -11.55 19.22
N SER A 340 3.83 -12.02 18.51
CA SER A 340 4.32 -13.37 18.72
C SER A 340 4.89 -13.41 20.13
N ILE A 341 4.29 -14.22 20.97
CA ILE A 341 4.84 -14.59 22.30
C ILE A 341 6.07 -15.46 22.04
#